data_9d38e5177f9e3bcc1603f214c980b1b5
#
_entry.id   9d38e5177f9e3bcc1603f214c980b1b5
#
_cell.length_a   1.000
_cell.length_b   1.000
_cell.length_c   1.000
_cell.angle_alpha   90.00
_cell.angle_beta   90.00
_cell.angle_gamma   90.00
#
_symmetry.space_group_name_H-M   'P 1'
#
loop_
_entity.id
_entity.type
_entity.pdbx_description
1 polymer ?
#
loop_
_entity_poly.entity_id
_entity_poly.type
_entity_poly.pdbx_seq_one_letter_code
_entity_poly.pdbx_strand_id
1 'polypeptide(L)'
;LAYNVYSYPDGQYLIGKDGKLNPNATLGRVVNGHMLLPDDWTKEAYSTSLRQEYNMNITGGNEALQLYSSFGYLKDNGVLPNSGYERYSARVKASHQAKKWLKYGMNVGYVYSTTQTLSESESTDPTAFTQGIAPIYPVYLRDANGNIRTDENGKMYDYGVATAGPKLVRPAYSNLSI
;
A
#
# COMPACT_ATOMS: atom_id res chain seq x y z
N LEU A 1 -18.80 -8.20 -25.61
CA LEU A 1 -17.81 -7.56 -24.75
C LEU A 1 -16.48 -7.48 -25.50
N ALA A 2 -15.87 -6.29 -25.56
CA ALA A 2 -14.59 -6.09 -26.24
C ALA A 2 -13.44 -6.85 -25.55
N TYR A 3 -13.58 -7.11 -24.23
CA TYR A 3 -12.66 -7.87 -23.40
C TYR A 3 -13.45 -8.85 -22.54
N ASN A 4 -13.01 -10.09 -22.45
CA ASN A 4 -13.57 -11.07 -21.54
C ASN A 4 -12.51 -12.09 -21.10
N VAL A 5 -12.72 -12.69 -19.95
CA VAL A 5 -11.83 -13.68 -19.30
C VAL A 5 -12.37 -15.11 -19.38
N TYR A 6 -13.47 -15.32 -20.09
CA TYR A 6 -14.12 -16.62 -20.24
C TYR A 6 -13.84 -17.23 -21.61
N SER A 7 -13.67 -18.56 -21.63
CA SER A 7 -13.78 -19.39 -22.82
C SER A 7 -15.18 -19.97 -22.89
N TYR A 8 -15.77 -20.02 -24.07
CA TYR A 8 -17.09 -20.60 -24.32
C TYR A 8 -17.14 -21.21 -25.72
N PRO A 9 -18.08 -22.15 -26.01
CA PRO A 9 -18.12 -22.84 -27.31
C PRO A 9 -18.36 -21.89 -28.47
N ASP A 10 -17.74 -22.22 -29.61
CA ASP A 10 -17.90 -21.45 -30.85
C ASP A 10 -19.38 -21.39 -31.28
N GLY A 11 -19.77 -20.26 -31.84
CA GLY A 11 -21.16 -20.02 -32.27
C GLY A 11 -22.14 -19.67 -31.15
N GLN A 12 -21.71 -19.67 -29.89
CA GLN A 12 -22.53 -19.25 -28.77
C GLN A 12 -22.15 -17.84 -28.29
N TYR A 13 -23.03 -17.23 -27.50
CA TYR A 13 -22.77 -15.95 -26.85
C TYR A 13 -22.34 -16.17 -25.41
N LEU A 14 -21.44 -15.32 -24.91
CA LEU A 14 -21.01 -15.33 -23.51
C LEU A 14 -22.18 -14.98 -22.57
N ILE A 15 -23.00 -14.02 -22.97
CA ILE A 15 -24.21 -13.62 -22.25
C ILE A 15 -25.42 -13.98 -23.13
N GLY A 16 -26.33 -14.76 -22.58
CA GLY A 16 -27.58 -15.13 -23.25
C GLY A 16 -28.56 -13.96 -23.40
N LYS A 17 -29.62 -14.18 -24.17
CA LYS A 17 -30.70 -13.18 -24.36
C LYS A 17 -31.43 -12.89 -23.05
N ASP A 18 -31.35 -13.81 -22.09
CA ASP A 18 -31.89 -13.70 -20.72
C ASP A 18 -30.97 -12.88 -19.77
N GLY A 19 -29.85 -12.35 -20.29
CA GLY A 19 -28.87 -11.60 -19.52
C GLY A 19 -27.96 -12.45 -18.63
N LYS A 20 -28.05 -13.78 -18.69
CA LYS A 20 -27.22 -14.68 -17.87
C LYS A 20 -25.97 -15.12 -18.58
N LEU A 21 -24.94 -15.45 -17.79
CA LEU A 21 -23.72 -16.07 -18.28
C LEU A 21 -24.02 -17.42 -18.90
N ASN A 22 -23.41 -17.72 -20.04
CA ASN A 22 -23.49 -19.02 -20.70
C ASN A 22 -23.06 -20.13 -19.71
N PRO A 23 -23.91 -21.16 -19.47
CA PRO A 23 -23.58 -22.22 -18.54
C PRO A 23 -22.34 -23.05 -18.92
N ASN A 24 -21.98 -23.03 -20.20
CA ASN A 24 -20.77 -23.68 -20.72
C ASN A 24 -19.55 -22.77 -20.75
N ALA A 25 -19.65 -21.55 -20.26
CA ALA A 25 -18.51 -20.65 -20.16
C ALA A 25 -17.62 -21.04 -18.98
N THR A 26 -16.32 -21.15 -19.25
CA THR A 26 -15.29 -21.46 -18.24
C THR A 26 -14.35 -20.25 -18.08
N LEU A 27 -13.97 -19.97 -16.85
CA LEU A 27 -12.99 -18.92 -16.55
C LEU A 27 -11.59 -19.37 -17.00
N GLY A 28 -10.77 -18.41 -17.44
CA GLY A 28 -9.39 -18.69 -17.86
C GLY A 28 -9.22 -18.75 -19.39
N ARG A 29 -9.77 -17.76 -20.10
CA ARG A 29 -9.51 -17.62 -21.54
C ARG A 29 -8.02 -17.37 -21.80
N VAL A 30 -7.45 -18.11 -22.77
CA VAL A 30 -6.06 -17.92 -23.19
C VAL A 30 -6.00 -17.01 -24.42
N VAL A 31 -5.19 -15.95 -24.34
CA VAL A 31 -4.95 -14.98 -25.43
C VAL A 31 -3.44 -14.80 -25.56
N ASN A 32 -2.91 -15.00 -26.77
CA ASN A 32 -1.48 -14.86 -27.07
C ASN A 32 -0.57 -15.67 -26.10
N GLY A 33 -1.02 -16.86 -25.66
CA GLY A 33 -0.29 -17.68 -24.72
C GLY A 33 -0.39 -17.25 -23.24
N HIS A 34 -1.28 -16.32 -22.93
CA HIS A 34 -1.53 -15.82 -21.58
C HIS A 34 -2.96 -16.15 -21.13
N MET A 35 -3.10 -16.77 -19.98
CA MET A 35 -4.42 -17.05 -19.37
C MET A 35 -4.92 -15.80 -18.64
N LEU A 36 -6.13 -15.40 -18.96
CA LEU A 36 -6.80 -14.26 -18.32
C LEU A 36 -7.60 -14.75 -17.12
N LEU A 37 -7.17 -14.37 -15.93
CA LEU A 37 -7.89 -14.62 -14.68
C LEU A 37 -8.07 -13.29 -13.95
N PRO A 38 -9.28 -13.00 -13.47
CA PRO A 38 -9.51 -11.79 -12.67
C PRO A 38 -8.74 -11.90 -11.33
N ASP A 39 -8.19 -10.78 -10.91
CA ASP A 39 -7.52 -10.64 -9.62
C ASP A 39 -8.25 -9.64 -8.74
N ASP A 40 -8.04 -9.74 -7.45
CA ASP A 40 -8.58 -8.79 -6.48
C ASP A 40 -7.62 -7.59 -6.34
N TRP A 41 -7.90 -6.53 -7.08
CA TRP A 41 -7.13 -5.28 -7.06
C TRP A 41 -7.03 -4.66 -5.68
N THR A 42 -8.05 -4.86 -4.84
CA THR A 42 -8.04 -4.30 -3.48
C THR A 42 -6.97 -4.96 -2.63
N LYS A 43 -6.74 -6.27 -2.79
CA LYS A 43 -5.67 -6.98 -2.06
C LYS A 43 -4.28 -6.54 -2.48
N GLU A 44 -4.12 -6.11 -3.73
CA GLU A 44 -2.85 -5.57 -4.22
C GLU A 44 -2.63 -4.12 -3.77
N ALA A 45 -3.70 -3.33 -3.66
CA ALA A 45 -3.61 -1.94 -3.25
C ALA A 45 -3.39 -1.76 -1.74
N TYR A 46 -3.81 -2.72 -0.92
CA TYR A 46 -3.75 -2.59 0.53
C TYR A 46 -2.91 -3.69 1.16
N SER A 47 -2.03 -3.30 2.05
CA SER A 47 -1.22 -4.21 2.85
C SER A 47 -1.55 -4.08 4.33
N THR A 48 -1.28 -5.15 5.09
CA THR A 48 -1.34 -5.07 6.55
C THR A 48 -0.25 -4.12 7.02
N SER A 49 -0.64 -3.12 7.79
CA SER A 49 0.29 -2.16 8.38
C SER A 49 0.63 -2.53 9.82
N LEU A 50 1.85 -2.20 10.23
CA LEU A 50 2.31 -2.36 11.59
C LEU A 50 2.71 -1.00 12.15
N ARG A 51 2.08 -0.60 13.26
CA ARG A 51 2.47 0.55 14.05
C ARG A 51 3.31 0.10 15.23
N GLN A 52 4.46 0.73 15.42
CA GLN A 52 5.38 0.51 16.52
C GLN A 52 5.62 1.82 17.24
N GLU A 53 5.49 1.82 18.56
CA GLU A 53 5.71 3.00 19.38
C GLU A 53 6.50 2.61 20.64
N TYR A 54 7.60 3.29 20.85
CA TYR A 54 8.48 3.08 21.99
C TYR A 54 8.68 4.39 22.71
N ASN A 55 8.37 4.41 24.01
CA ASN A 55 8.55 5.58 24.86
C ASN A 55 9.38 5.19 26.08
N MET A 56 10.43 5.96 26.33
CA MET A 56 11.27 5.79 27.50
C MET A 56 11.34 7.11 28.28
N ASN A 57 11.16 7.03 29.57
CA ASN A 57 11.25 8.17 30.48
C ASN A 57 12.26 7.87 31.58
N ILE A 58 13.09 8.84 31.87
CA ILE A 58 14.08 8.79 32.95
C ILE A 58 13.85 9.99 33.84
N THR A 59 13.67 9.75 35.11
CA THR A 59 13.56 10.78 36.15
C THR A 59 14.60 10.55 37.22
N GLY A 60 15.20 11.62 37.68
CA GLY A 60 16.20 11.55 38.72
C GLY A 60 16.41 12.91 39.37
N GLY A 61 17.04 12.91 40.52
CA GLY A 61 17.33 14.16 41.22
C GLY A 61 17.29 14.04 42.74
N ASN A 62 17.39 15.19 43.36
CA ASN A 62 17.28 15.38 44.81
C ASN A 62 16.45 16.64 45.09
N GLU A 63 16.39 17.08 46.33
CA GLU A 63 15.63 18.29 46.75
C GLU A 63 16.08 19.55 46.00
N ALA A 64 17.37 19.64 45.64
CA ALA A 64 17.92 20.81 44.95
C ALA A 64 17.88 20.69 43.44
N LEU A 65 18.01 19.50 42.87
CA LEU A 65 18.07 19.25 41.42
C LEU A 65 17.06 18.19 41.02
N GLN A 66 16.22 18.50 40.06
CA GLN A 66 15.29 17.54 39.45
C GLN A 66 15.56 17.48 37.96
N LEU A 67 15.68 16.26 37.43
CA LEU A 67 15.91 15.98 36.02
C LEU A 67 14.82 15.03 35.51
N TYR A 68 14.32 15.37 34.33
CA TYR A 68 13.45 14.52 33.55
C TYR A 68 13.95 14.46 32.12
N SER A 69 14.06 13.25 31.58
CA SER A 69 14.36 13.04 30.17
C SER A 69 13.36 12.05 29.59
N SER A 70 12.91 12.28 28.35
CA SER A 70 12.08 11.34 27.63
C SER A 70 12.56 11.19 26.20
N PHE A 71 12.44 9.97 25.70
CA PHE A 71 12.70 9.61 24.30
C PHE A 71 11.49 8.86 23.76
N GLY A 72 11.09 9.19 22.56
CA GLY A 72 10.00 8.51 21.87
C GLY A 72 10.39 8.21 20.44
N TYR A 73 10.05 7.02 20.00
CA TYR A 73 10.12 6.58 18.61
C TYR A 73 8.76 6.06 18.20
N LEU A 74 8.29 6.51 17.04
CA LEU A 74 7.06 6.04 16.43
C LEU A 74 7.36 5.72 14.97
N LYS A 75 7.00 4.51 14.55
CA LYS A 75 6.95 4.12 13.15
C LYS A 75 5.55 3.57 12.85
N ASP A 76 4.88 4.18 11.90
CA ASP A 76 3.53 3.82 11.46
C ASP A 76 3.58 3.62 9.94
N ASN A 77 3.59 2.37 9.51
CA ASN A 77 3.52 2.06 8.09
C ASN A 77 2.07 2.24 7.64
N GLY A 78 1.86 2.90 6.51
CA GLY A 78 0.52 3.06 5.94
C GLY A 78 -0.04 1.73 5.42
N VAL A 79 -1.35 1.68 5.26
CA VAL A 79 -2.03 0.53 4.62
C VAL A 79 -1.81 0.50 3.11
N LEU A 80 -1.47 1.64 2.51
CA LEU A 80 -1.04 1.73 1.12
C LEU A 80 0.46 1.49 1.02
N PRO A 81 0.95 0.72 0.06
CA PRO A 81 2.38 0.55 -0.18
C PRO A 81 3.09 1.89 -0.31
N ASN A 82 4.33 1.97 0.19
CA ASN A 82 5.14 3.20 0.16
C ASN A 82 4.51 4.43 0.84
N SER A 83 3.60 4.23 1.77
CA SER A 83 3.11 5.28 2.65
C SER A 83 3.50 4.99 4.10
N GLY A 84 3.80 6.04 4.86
CA GLY A 84 4.18 5.86 6.25
C GLY A 84 4.57 7.13 6.95
N TYR A 85 4.68 7.02 8.26
CA TYR A 85 5.08 8.09 9.15
C TYR A 85 6.11 7.59 10.15
N GLU A 86 7.19 8.32 10.31
CA GLU A 86 8.22 8.04 11.30
C GLU A 86 8.53 9.29 12.11
N ARG A 87 8.64 9.15 13.43
CA ARG A 87 8.89 10.26 14.35
C ARG A 87 9.86 9.86 15.44
N TYR A 88 10.85 10.68 15.64
CA TYR A 88 11.75 10.70 16.78
C TYR A 88 11.44 11.91 17.63
N SER A 89 11.36 11.73 18.93
CA SER A 89 11.16 12.82 19.89
C SER A 89 12.08 12.67 21.08
N ALA A 90 12.62 13.79 21.55
CA ALA A 90 13.43 13.85 22.75
C ALA A 90 13.05 15.08 23.54
N ARG A 91 13.00 14.95 24.86
CA ARG A 91 12.76 16.08 25.77
C ARG A 91 13.65 15.96 26.98
N VAL A 92 14.23 17.07 27.39
CA VAL A 92 14.97 17.21 28.63
C VAL A 92 14.39 18.38 29.40
N LYS A 93 14.02 18.11 30.66
CA LYS A 93 13.59 19.14 31.60
C LYS A 93 14.46 19.03 32.85
N ALA A 94 15.07 20.14 33.21
CA ALA A 94 15.87 20.25 34.43
C ALA A 94 15.38 21.44 35.25
N SER A 95 15.35 21.29 36.59
CA SER A 95 15.12 22.42 37.50
C SER A 95 16.08 22.33 38.67
N HIS A 96 16.62 23.46 39.05
CA HIS A 96 17.60 23.56 40.14
C HIS A 96 17.29 24.71 41.07
N GLN A 97 17.23 24.39 42.36
CA GLN A 97 17.10 25.34 43.48
C GLN A 97 18.51 25.72 43.92
N ALA A 98 19.08 26.75 43.30
CA ALA A 98 20.46 27.15 43.58
C ALA A 98 20.62 27.83 44.94
N LYS A 99 19.59 28.60 45.38
CA LYS A 99 19.49 29.27 46.69
C LYS A 99 18.04 29.30 47.13
N LYS A 100 17.76 29.55 48.43
CA LYS A 100 16.39 29.64 48.96
C LYS A 100 15.52 30.61 48.15
N TRP A 101 16.08 31.62 47.57
CA TRP A 101 15.43 32.66 46.77
C TRP A 101 15.59 32.50 45.26
N LEU A 102 16.43 31.53 44.77
CA LEU A 102 16.74 31.39 43.36
C LEU A 102 16.49 29.96 42.88
N LYS A 103 15.46 29.81 42.08
CA LYS A 103 15.14 28.59 41.34
C LYS A 103 15.18 28.89 39.84
N TYR A 104 15.83 28.05 39.07
CA TYR A 104 15.82 28.13 37.60
C TYR A 104 15.63 26.75 36.99
N GLY A 105 15.22 26.72 35.73
CA GLY A 105 15.05 25.47 35.02
C GLY A 105 15.07 25.68 33.52
N MET A 106 15.26 24.59 32.82
CA MET A 106 15.15 24.53 31.37
C MET A 106 14.21 23.41 30.93
N ASN A 107 13.60 23.59 29.79
CA ASN A 107 12.78 22.57 29.14
C ASN A 107 13.07 22.65 27.65
N VAL A 108 13.76 21.65 27.11
CA VAL A 108 14.16 21.57 25.70
C VAL A 108 13.49 20.34 25.11
N GLY A 109 12.80 20.51 24.00
CA GLY A 109 12.19 19.43 23.24
C GLY A 109 12.65 19.47 21.79
N TYR A 110 12.92 18.30 21.24
CA TYR A 110 13.25 18.12 19.82
C TYR A 110 12.33 17.07 19.23
N VAL A 111 11.80 17.33 18.05
CA VAL A 111 11.00 16.36 17.29
C VAL A 111 11.50 16.39 15.84
N TYR A 112 11.78 15.21 15.32
CA TYR A 112 12.03 15.00 13.91
C TYR A 112 11.01 14.00 13.38
N SER A 113 10.36 14.32 12.26
CA SER A 113 9.41 13.41 11.64
C SER A 113 9.57 13.40 10.13
N THR A 114 9.34 12.24 9.57
CA THR A 114 9.28 12.02 8.12
C THR A 114 7.94 11.41 7.78
N THR A 115 7.29 11.96 6.77
CA THR A 115 6.04 11.43 6.21
C THR A 115 6.31 11.03 4.77
N GLN A 116 5.98 9.81 4.43
CA GLN A 116 6.00 9.33 3.06
C GLN A 116 4.56 9.20 2.58
N THR A 117 4.21 9.95 1.53
CA THR A 117 2.88 9.95 0.93
C THR A 117 2.96 9.57 -0.53
N LEU A 118 1.93 8.93 -1.03
CA LEU A 118 1.76 8.67 -2.45
C LEU A 118 1.38 9.96 -3.19
N SER A 119 1.55 9.97 -4.51
CA SER A 119 1.12 11.08 -5.34
C SER A 119 -0.41 11.24 -5.26
N GLU A 120 -0.87 12.47 -5.07
CA GLU A 120 -2.30 12.80 -4.99
C GLU A 120 -2.96 13.03 -6.37
N SER A 121 -2.27 12.73 -7.47
CA SER A 121 -2.88 12.82 -8.80
C SER A 121 -3.90 11.70 -9.00
N GLU A 122 -5.11 12.02 -9.46
CA GLU A 122 -6.18 11.05 -9.74
C GLU A 122 -5.72 9.88 -10.62
N SER A 123 -4.82 10.13 -11.56
CA SER A 123 -4.28 9.11 -12.46
C SER A 123 -3.23 8.20 -11.81
N THR A 124 -2.71 8.57 -10.64
CA THR A 124 -1.64 7.85 -9.93
C THR A 124 -2.03 7.41 -8.53
N ASP A 125 -3.23 7.80 -8.05
CA ASP A 125 -3.77 7.36 -6.78
C ASP A 125 -4.21 5.88 -6.86
N PRO A 126 -3.55 4.96 -6.14
CA PRO A 126 -3.90 3.55 -6.14
C PRO A 126 -5.34 3.29 -5.68
N THR A 127 -5.85 4.12 -4.76
CA THR A 127 -7.21 3.98 -4.23
C THR A 127 -8.24 4.29 -5.28
N ALA A 128 -8.13 5.44 -5.96
CA ALA A 128 -9.03 5.82 -7.05
C ALA A 128 -8.95 4.82 -8.20
N PHE A 129 -7.74 4.37 -8.55
CA PHE A 129 -7.53 3.38 -9.60
C PHE A 129 -8.20 2.03 -9.27
N THR A 130 -8.00 1.49 -8.07
CA THR A 130 -8.56 0.18 -7.68
C THR A 130 -10.07 0.18 -7.52
N GLN A 131 -10.66 1.33 -7.19
CA GLN A 131 -12.12 1.51 -7.14
C GLN A 131 -12.73 1.69 -8.54
N GLY A 132 -11.99 2.29 -9.48
CA GLY A 132 -12.47 2.56 -10.83
C GLY A 132 -12.25 1.43 -11.83
N ILE A 133 -11.31 0.51 -11.56
CA ILE A 133 -11.01 -0.58 -12.49
C ILE A 133 -12.05 -1.68 -12.43
N ALA A 134 -12.44 -2.19 -13.60
CA ALA A 134 -13.35 -3.32 -13.64
C ALA A 134 -12.66 -4.60 -13.11
N PRO A 135 -13.31 -5.36 -12.22
CA PRO A 135 -12.71 -6.53 -11.57
C PRO A 135 -12.39 -7.70 -12.50
N ILE A 136 -12.79 -7.62 -13.78
CA ILE A 136 -12.46 -8.61 -14.80
C ILE A 136 -11.02 -8.51 -15.30
N TYR A 137 -10.32 -7.40 -15.03
CA TYR A 137 -8.94 -7.24 -15.49
C TYR A 137 -7.97 -7.92 -14.54
N PRO A 138 -7.03 -8.74 -15.07
CA PRO A 138 -5.97 -9.33 -14.26
C PRO A 138 -4.99 -8.29 -13.76
N VAL A 139 -4.44 -8.49 -12.57
CA VAL A 139 -3.28 -7.75 -12.07
C VAL A 139 -2.01 -8.34 -12.65
N TYR A 140 -1.91 -9.67 -12.65
CA TYR A 140 -0.69 -10.38 -13.00
C TYR A 140 -0.75 -11.00 -14.38
N LEU A 141 0.38 -10.92 -15.07
CA LEU A 141 0.60 -11.65 -16.32
C LEU A 141 0.83 -13.13 -16.02
N ARG A 142 0.05 -14.01 -16.68
CA ARG A 142 0.10 -15.46 -16.50
C ARG A 142 0.58 -16.16 -17.78
N ASP A 143 1.10 -17.37 -17.63
CA ASP A 143 1.31 -18.28 -18.75
C ASP A 143 -0.01 -18.93 -19.22
N ALA A 144 0.05 -19.81 -20.23
CA ALA A 144 -1.13 -20.51 -20.74
C ALA A 144 -1.75 -21.51 -19.72
N ASN A 145 -1.00 -21.87 -18.69
CA ASN A 145 -1.44 -22.79 -17.63
C ASN A 145 -2.02 -22.06 -16.42
N GLY A 146 -2.00 -20.70 -16.41
CA GLY A 146 -2.52 -19.87 -15.33
C GLY A 146 -1.51 -19.53 -14.25
N ASN A 147 -0.25 -19.95 -14.36
CA ASN A 147 0.80 -19.60 -13.40
C ASN A 147 1.23 -18.15 -13.60
N ILE A 148 1.39 -17.41 -12.51
CA ILE A 148 1.91 -16.02 -12.56
C ILE A 148 3.34 -16.07 -13.07
N ARG A 149 3.64 -15.27 -14.09
CA ARG A 149 5.00 -15.10 -14.59
C ARG A 149 5.82 -14.24 -13.64
N THR A 150 7.08 -14.58 -13.49
CA THR A 150 8.03 -13.83 -12.68
C THR A 150 9.25 -13.46 -13.51
N ASP A 151 9.87 -12.33 -13.17
CA ASP A 151 11.17 -11.89 -13.68
C ASP A 151 12.13 -11.64 -12.51
N GLU A 152 13.25 -11.00 -12.77
CA GLU A 152 14.26 -10.65 -11.74
C GLU A 152 13.72 -9.68 -10.66
N ASN A 153 12.65 -8.93 -10.97
CA ASN A 153 12.01 -7.97 -10.07
C ASN A 153 10.80 -8.57 -9.32
N GLY A 154 10.47 -9.83 -9.58
CA GLY A 154 9.35 -10.53 -8.95
C GLY A 154 8.21 -10.86 -9.90
N LYS A 155 6.97 -10.72 -9.47
CA LYS A 155 5.78 -11.02 -10.27
C LYS A 155 5.60 -9.99 -11.40
N MET A 156 5.32 -10.46 -12.61
CA MET A 156 5.05 -9.59 -13.76
C MET A 156 3.60 -9.10 -13.74
N TYR A 157 3.41 -7.81 -13.94
CA TYR A 157 2.09 -7.19 -14.04
C TYR A 157 1.55 -7.20 -15.47
N ASP A 158 0.22 -7.34 -15.61
CA ASP A 158 -0.46 -7.31 -16.91
C ASP A 158 -0.90 -5.87 -17.25
N TYR A 159 -0.14 -5.22 -18.11
CA TYR A 159 -0.47 -3.89 -18.61
C TYR A 159 -1.41 -3.91 -19.84
N GLY A 160 -1.97 -5.06 -20.18
CA GLY A 160 -2.90 -5.24 -21.30
C GLY A 160 -2.25 -5.38 -22.67
N VAL A 161 -0.95 -5.22 -22.82
CA VAL A 161 -0.26 -5.28 -24.12
C VAL A 161 -0.20 -6.71 -24.65
N ALA A 162 0.25 -7.65 -23.83
CA ALA A 162 0.39 -9.06 -24.21
C ALA A 162 -0.96 -9.79 -24.30
N THR A 163 -1.94 -9.36 -23.51
CA THR A 163 -3.23 -10.00 -23.34
C THR A 163 -4.33 -9.40 -24.23
N ALA A 164 -4.00 -8.46 -25.12
CA ALA A 164 -4.94 -7.70 -25.95
C ALA A 164 -6.06 -7.01 -25.13
N GLY A 165 -5.78 -6.74 -23.87
CA GLY A 165 -6.64 -6.00 -22.97
C GLY A 165 -6.49 -4.49 -23.13
N PRO A 166 -7.30 -3.70 -22.43
CA PRO A 166 -7.12 -2.25 -22.40
C PRO A 166 -5.75 -1.92 -21.80
N LYS A 167 -5.09 -0.92 -22.35
CA LYS A 167 -3.83 -0.41 -21.78
C LYS A 167 -4.15 0.24 -20.44
N LEU A 168 -3.70 -0.37 -19.36
CA LEU A 168 -3.87 0.17 -18.03
C LEU A 168 -2.86 1.30 -17.79
N VAL A 169 -3.22 2.25 -16.96
CA VAL A 169 -2.39 3.42 -16.67
C VAL A 169 -1.16 2.99 -15.89
N ARG A 170 -0.01 3.04 -16.52
CA ARG A 170 1.27 2.59 -15.95
C ARG A 170 1.64 3.21 -14.60
N PRO A 171 1.39 4.52 -14.34
CA PRO A 171 1.70 5.11 -13.05
C PRO A 171 1.00 4.45 -11.86
N ALA A 172 -0.26 4.03 -12.01
CA ALA A 172 -1.00 3.34 -10.95
C ALA A 172 -0.37 1.97 -10.63
N TYR A 173 0.04 1.22 -11.65
CA TYR A 173 0.79 -0.02 -11.45
C TYR A 173 2.14 0.21 -10.73
N SER A 174 2.88 1.25 -11.13
CA SER A 174 4.17 1.56 -10.47
C SER A 174 3.99 1.89 -8.99
N ASN A 175 2.89 2.53 -8.62
CA ASN A 175 2.57 2.82 -7.23
C ASN A 175 2.19 1.56 -6.42
N LEU A 176 1.68 0.52 -7.08
CA LEU A 176 1.37 -0.76 -6.45
C LEU A 176 2.57 -1.71 -6.41
N SER A 177 3.51 -1.57 -7.35
CA SER A 177 4.61 -2.52 -7.57
C SER A 177 5.93 -2.16 -6.88
N ILE A 178 6.04 -1.02 -6.22
CA ILE A 178 7.29 -0.57 -5.59
C ILE A 178 7.37 -0.95 -4.12
#